data_424e76f04cff7fd0e4bc1804ae900512
#
_entry.id   424e76f04cff7fd0e4bc1804ae900512
#
_cell.length_a   1.000
_cell.length_b   1.000
_cell.length_c   1.000
_cell.angle_alpha   90.00
_cell.angle_beta   90.00
_cell.angle_gamma   90.00
#
_symmetry.space_group_name_H-M   'P 1'
#
loop_
_entity.id
_entity.type
_entity.pdbx_description
1 polymer ?
#
loop_
_entity_poly.entity_id
_entity_poly.type
_entity_poly.pdbx_seq_one_letter_code
_entity_poly.pdbx_strand_id
1 'polypeptide(L)'
;FASLGQGDTAQIGIGQSTLLVTPLHMALLAAAFANDGVVMKPYMVERVVTPNGITLEQHRSEKWFEATTAARASLIHGFMEEVVQEGTGTAAALRGVRVAGKTGTAENSGEDHAWFIGSAEIKGRKVAFAILVENSGGGGTEAAPIARKLLEKLQDD
;
A
#
# COMPACT_ATOMS: atom_id res chain seq x y z
N PHE A 1 -12.00 -19.90 14.13
CA PHE A 1 -11.89 -20.04 12.67
C PHE A 1 -12.67 -21.27 12.26
N ALA A 2 -13.70 -21.13 11.41
CA ALA A 2 -14.32 -22.28 10.75
C ALA A 2 -13.22 -23.03 9.98
N SER A 3 -13.31 -24.36 9.89
CA SER A 3 -12.37 -25.16 9.13
C SER A 3 -12.49 -24.77 7.65
N LEU A 4 -11.50 -24.01 7.15
CA LEU A 4 -11.40 -23.66 5.74
C LEU A 4 -11.16 -24.94 4.94
N GLY A 5 -11.88 -25.12 3.83
CA GLY A 5 -11.60 -26.16 2.85
C GLY A 5 -10.22 -25.97 2.19
N GLN A 6 -9.68 -27.01 1.57
CA GLN A 6 -8.41 -26.89 0.85
C GLN A 6 -8.48 -25.85 -0.29
N GLY A 7 -9.64 -25.76 -0.97
CA GLY A 7 -9.89 -24.76 -2.00
C GLY A 7 -9.88 -23.33 -1.47
N ASP A 8 -10.55 -23.07 -0.33
CA ASP A 8 -10.58 -21.76 0.31
C ASP A 8 -9.18 -21.32 0.76
N THR A 9 -8.39 -22.25 1.32
CA THR A 9 -7.01 -21.98 1.73
C THR A 9 -6.14 -21.58 0.53
N ALA A 10 -6.28 -22.25 -0.60
CA ALA A 10 -5.56 -21.93 -1.82
C ALA A 10 -5.97 -20.54 -2.37
N GLN A 11 -7.26 -20.23 -2.39
CA GLN A 11 -7.78 -18.93 -2.84
C GLN A 11 -7.34 -17.79 -1.92
N ILE A 12 -7.38 -17.98 -0.60
CA ILE A 12 -6.86 -16.98 0.37
C ILE A 12 -5.37 -16.75 0.14
N GLY A 13 -4.60 -17.78 -0.22
CA GLY A 13 -3.16 -17.66 -0.54
C GLY A 13 -2.86 -16.71 -1.69
N ILE A 14 -3.80 -16.49 -2.60
CA ILE A 14 -3.71 -15.54 -3.71
C ILE A 14 -4.54 -14.26 -3.49
N GLY A 15 -5.07 -14.07 -2.28
CA GLY A 15 -5.82 -12.87 -1.91
C GLY A 15 -7.29 -12.86 -2.34
N GLN A 16 -7.88 -14.03 -2.58
CA GLN A 16 -9.26 -14.19 -3.01
C GLN A 16 -10.13 -14.86 -1.93
N SER A 17 -11.33 -15.34 -2.28
CA SER A 17 -12.32 -15.97 -1.42
C SER A 17 -12.93 -15.01 -0.39
N THR A 18 -12.97 -15.40 0.87
CA THR A 18 -13.60 -14.65 1.98
C THR A 18 -12.69 -13.61 2.62
N LEU A 19 -11.52 -13.38 2.03
CA LEU A 19 -10.57 -12.40 2.55
C LEU A 19 -11.06 -10.97 2.29
N LEU A 20 -11.39 -10.26 3.35
CA LEU A 20 -11.77 -8.84 3.29
C LEU A 20 -10.69 -7.97 3.91
N VAL A 21 -10.27 -6.95 3.18
CA VAL A 21 -9.26 -5.99 3.61
C VAL A 21 -9.72 -4.55 3.36
N THR A 22 -9.21 -3.62 4.14
CA THR A 22 -9.44 -2.19 3.89
C THR A 22 -8.26 -1.58 3.13
N PRO A 23 -8.45 -0.48 2.38
CA PRO A 23 -7.35 0.26 1.78
C PRO A 23 -6.29 0.66 2.81
N LEU A 24 -6.69 1.03 4.02
CA LEU A 24 -5.74 1.34 5.10
C LEU A 24 -4.85 0.14 5.47
N HIS A 25 -5.42 -1.06 5.61
CA HIS A 25 -4.63 -2.27 5.86
C HIS A 25 -3.60 -2.52 4.75
N MET A 26 -4.01 -2.34 3.49
CA MET A 26 -3.13 -2.56 2.34
C MET A 26 -2.03 -1.48 2.24
N ALA A 27 -2.34 -0.23 2.59
CA ALA A 27 -1.33 0.83 2.70
C ALA A 27 -0.33 0.56 3.83
N LEU A 28 -0.79 0.08 5.00
CA LEU A 28 0.08 -0.32 6.11
C LEU A 28 0.98 -1.51 5.74
N LEU A 29 0.47 -2.46 4.96
CA LEU A 29 1.27 -3.57 4.45
C LEU A 29 2.38 -3.08 3.51
N ALA A 30 2.06 -2.19 2.57
CA ALA A 30 3.05 -1.56 1.70
C ALA A 30 4.07 -0.74 2.50
N ALA A 31 3.62 0.00 3.52
CA ALA A 31 4.49 0.74 4.43
C ALA A 31 5.45 -0.18 5.19
N ALA A 32 5.02 -1.36 5.63
CA ALA A 32 5.86 -2.31 6.32
C ALA A 32 7.05 -2.77 5.47
N PHE A 33 6.83 -3.07 4.18
CA PHE A 33 7.91 -3.46 3.28
C PHE A 33 8.90 -2.32 3.01
N ALA A 34 8.44 -1.07 2.94
CA ALA A 34 9.28 0.10 2.80
C ALA A 34 10.00 0.53 4.11
N ASN A 35 9.62 -0.07 5.25
CA ASN A 35 10.07 0.28 6.59
C ASN A 35 10.62 -0.97 7.35
N ASP A 36 11.48 -1.73 6.69
CA ASP A 36 12.22 -2.86 7.27
C ASP A 36 11.33 -3.92 7.96
N GLY A 37 10.08 -4.07 7.51
CA GLY A 37 9.11 -5.01 8.06
C GLY A 37 8.36 -4.50 9.29
N VAL A 38 8.58 -3.25 9.70
CA VAL A 38 7.95 -2.64 10.87
C VAL A 38 6.68 -1.90 10.47
N VAL A 39 5.56 -2.24 11.10
CA VAL A 39 4.30 -1.52 11.00
C VAL A 39 4.25 -0.46 12.08
N MET A 40 4.07 0.80 11.68
CA MET A 40 3.85 1.92 12.59
C MET A 40 2.36 2.09 12.87
N LYS A 41 2.02 2.51 14.09
CA LYS A 41 0.64 2.77 14.47
C LYS A 41 0.11 3.98 13.69
N PRO A 42 -0.97 3.84 12.91
CA PRO A 42 -1.50 4.95 12.14
C PRO A 42 -2.18 5.97 13.05
N TYR A 43 -2.08 7.24 12.70
CA TYR A 43 -2.77 8.33 13.35
C TYR A 43 -3.19 9.39 12.33
N MET A 44 -4.20 10.19 12.65
CA MET A 44 -4.72 11.26 11.80
C MET A 44 -4.47 12.65 12.41
N VAL A 45 -4.37 12.74 13.73
CA VAL A 45 -4.13 13.99 14.43
C VAL A 45 -2.69 14.02 14.89
N GLU A 46 -1.88 14.86 14.28
CA GLU A 46 -0.48 15.03 14.64
C GLU A 46 -0.32 15.86 15.92
N ARG A 47 -1.13 16.92 16.05
CA ARG A 47 -0.97 17.90 17.12
C ARG A 47 -2.30 18.60 17.42
N VAL A 48 -2.56 18.83 18.71
CA VAL A 48 -3.64 19.69 19.19
C VAL A 48 -3.02 20.96 19.78
N VAL A 49 -3.46 22.11 19.33
CA VAL A 49 -2.95 23.41 19.79
C VAL A 49 -4.10 24.31 20.28
N THR A 50 -3.80 25.18 21.25
CA THR A 50 -4.71 26.27 21.63
C THR A 50 -4.78 27.33 20.54
N PRO A 51 -5.77 28.25 20.57
CA PRO A 51 -5.83 29.39 19.67
C PRO A 51 -4.55 30.28 19.71
N ASN A 52 -3.85 30.28 20.84
CA ASN A 52 -2.60 31.04 21.03
C ASN A 52 -1.36 30.25 20.58
N GLY A 53 -1.51 29.10 19.94
CA GLY A 53 -0.40 28.29 19.40
C GLY A 53 0.31 27.40 20.43
N ILE A 54 -0.19 27.30 21.67
CA ILE A 54 0.40 26.39 22.69
C ILE A 54 -0.01 24.96 22.35
N THR A 55 0.97 24.08 22.23
CA THR A 55 0.72 22.65 22.00
C THR A 55 0.17 22.01 23.27
N LEU A 56 -1.03 21.48 23.20
CA LEU A 56 -1.68 20.72 24.27
C LEU A 56 -1.34 19.24 24.20
N GLU A 57 -1.30 18.71 22.98
CA GLU A 57 -1.03 17.30 22.71
C GLU A 57 -0.25 17.20 21.40
N GLN A 58 0.73 16.30 21.36
CA GLN A 58 1.47 15.98 20.15
C GLN A 58 1.64 14.47 20.07
N HIS A 59 1.21 13.91 18.93
CA HIS A 59 1.43 12.51 18.65
C HIS A 59 2.92 12.26 18.34
N ARG A 60 3.43 11.14 18.83
CA ARG A 60 4.76 10.63 18.47
C ARG A 60 4.61 9.32 17.71
N SER A 61 5.42 9.14 16.69
CA SER A 61 5.45 7.87 15.95
C SER A 61 5.73 6.71 16.90
N GLU A 62 4.89 5.69 16.85
CA GLU A 62 4.94 4.50 17.70
C GLU A 62 5.00 3.25 16.83
N LYS A 63 5.95 2.36 17.11
CA LYS A 63 5.98 1.03 16.51
C LYS A 63 4.78 0.23 17.02
N TRP A 64 4.03 -0.35 16.09
CA TRP A 64 2.91 -1.22 16.44
C TRP A 64 3.37 -2.68 16.58
N PHE A 65 3.93 -3.24 15.50
CA PHE A 65 4.49 -4.60 15.52
C PHE A 65 5.46 -4.81 14.36
N GLU A 66 6.18 -5.92 14.38
CA GLU A 66 6.96 -6.41 13.25
C GLU A 66 6.14 -7.41 12.46
N ALA A 67 5.84 -7.09 11.20
CA ALA A 67 5.12 -7.98 10.30
C ALA A 67 6.06 -9.05 9.71
N THR A 68 7.33 -8.69 9.52
CA THR A 68 8.36 -9.59 8.98
C THR A 68 9.76 -9.06 9.32
N THR A 69 10.81 -9.84 9.03
CA THR A 69 12.19 -9.40 9.22
C THR A 69 12.61 -8.37 8.16
N ALA A 70 13.56 -7.49 8.49
CA ALA A 70 14.10 -6.51 7.55
C ALA A 70 14.62 -7.14 6.24
N ALA A 71 15.30 -8.29 6.32
CA ALA A 71 15.80 -8.99 5.14
C ALA A 71 14.67 -9.45 4.20
N ARG A 72 13.58 -9.99 4.76
CA ARG A 72 12.40 -10.38 3.96
C ARG A 72 11.65 -9.18 3.41
N ALA A 73 11.51 -8.12 4.21
CA ALA A 73 10.90 -6.88 3.77
C ALA A 73 11.65 -6.28 2.58
N SER A 74 12.96 -6.18 2.66
CA SER A 74 13.82 -5.68 1.58
C SER A 74 13.71 -6.53 0.31
N LEU A 75 13.69 -7.86 0.44
CA LEU A 75 13.53 -8.77 -0.70
C LEU A 75 12.17 -8.55 -1.40
N ILE A 76 11.08 -8.51 -0.63
CA ILE A 76 9.73 -8.29 -1.17
C ILE A 76 9.63 -6.89 -1.80
N HIS A 77 10.20 -5.87 -1.14
CA HIS A 77 10.22 -4.52 -1.68
C HIS A 77 10.96 -4.44 -3.02
N GLY A 78 12.08 -5.17 -3.17
CA GLY A 78 12.79 -5.30 -4.44
C GLY A 78 11.91 -5.90 -5.54
N PHE A 79 11.18 -6.99 -5.26
CA PHE A 79 10.21 -7.55 -6.21
C PHE A 79 9.08 -6.56 -6.57
N MET A 80 8.64 -5.75 -5.62
CA MET A 80 7.63 -4.71 -5.87
C MET A 80 8.20 -3.59 -6.78
N GLU A 81 9.50 -3.28 -6.71
CA GLU A 81 10.15 -2.36 -7.65
C GLU A 81 10.18 -2.97 -9.07
N GLU A 82 10.52 -4.24 -9.22
CA GLU A 82 10.51 -4.94 -10.52
C GLU A 82 9.11 -4.96 -11.16
N VAL A 83 8.05 -5.12 -10.37
CA VAL A 83 6.66 -5.04 -10.86
C VAL A 83 6.37 -3.69 -11.53
N VAL A 84 6.95 -2.60 -11.02
CA VAL A 84 6.77 -1.26 -11.59
C VAL A 84 7.74 -1.00 -12.75
N GLN A 85 8.93 -1.57 -12.73
CA GLN A 85 9.94 -1.36 -13.78
C GLN A 85 9.59 -2.12 -15.07
N GLU A 86 9.20 -3.39 -14.95
CA GLU A 86 9.00 -4.27 -16.11
C GLU A 86 7.82 -5.25 -15.99
N GLY A 87 7.05 -5.18 -14.89
CA GLY A 87 5.91 -6.05 -14.62
C GLY A 87 4.55 -5.43 -14.92
N THR A 88 3.54 -5.91 -14.20
CA THR A 88 2.13 -5.50 -14.36
C THR A 88 1.84 -4.09 -13.84
N GLY A 89 2.76 -3.46 -13.12
CA GLY A 89 2.61 -2.15 -12.51
C GLY A 89 3.31 -1.00 -13.24
N THR A 90 3.78 -1.20 -14.47
CA THR A 90 4.55 -0.20 -15.25
C THR A 90 3.83 1.13 -15.42
N ALA A 91 2.50 1.13 -15.43
CA ALA A 91 1.70 2.36 -15.50
C ALA A 91 1.83 3.28 -14.26
N ALA A 92 2.37 2.76 -13.15
CA ALA A 92 2.69 3.55 -11.95
C ALA A 92 4.11 4.15 -11.97
N ALA A 93 4.93 3.82 -12.97
CA ALA A 93 6.31 4.29 -13.05
C ALA A 93 6.37 5.82 -13.15
N LEU A 94 7.24 6.43 -12.35
CA LEU A 94 7.46 7.88 -12.33
C LEU A 94 8.95 8.18 -12.54
N ARG A 95 9.23 9.08 -13.48
CA ARG A 95 10.62 9.43 -13.82
C ARG A 95 11.35 10.06 -12.63
N GLY A 96 12.49 9.48 -12.29
CA GLY A 96 13.35 10.00 -11.20
C GLY A 96 12.88 9.60 -9.80
N VAL A 97 11.82 8.78 -9.69
CA VAL A 97 11.30 8.27 -8.41
C VAL A 97 11.35 6.75 -8.42
N ARG A 98 11.88 6.16 -7.35
CA ARG A 98 11.78 4.72 -7.13
C ARG A 98 10.39 4.42 -6.58
N VAL A 99 9.59 3.74 -7.39
CA VAL A 99 8.25 3.29 -7.04
C VAL A 99 8.27 1.77 -6.90
N ALA A 100 7.81 1.28 -5.78
CA ALA A 100 7.57 -0.13 -5.55
C ALA A 100 6.06 -0.37 -5.45
N GLY A 101 5.54 -1.40 -6.11
CA GLY A 101 4.10 -1.65 -6.06
C GLY A 101 3.69 -3.06 -6.46
N LYS A 102 2.44 -3.39 -6.19
CA LYS A 102 1.80 -4.64 -6.57
C LYS A 102 0.38 -4.38 -7.05
N THR A 103 0.08 -4.87 -8.23
CA THR A 103 -1.27 -4.88 -8.79
C THR A 103 -2.10 -5.98 -8.15
N GLY A 104 -3.39 -5.76 -8.02
CA GLY A 104 -4.36 -6.76 -7.62
C GLY A 104 -5.62 -6.63 -8.47
N THR A 105 -6.27 -7.75 -8.70
CA THR A 105 -7.58 -7.84 -9.35
C THR A 105 -8.42 -8.74 -8.46
N ALA A 106 -9.36 -8.14 -7.72
CA ALA A 106 -10.18 -8.87 -6.77
C ALA A 106 -11.53 -9.18 -7.40
N GLU A 107 -11.78 -10.47 -7.58
CA GLU A 107 -13.03 -10.98 -8.15
C GLU A 107 -14.22 -10.67 -7.24
N ASN A 108 -15.35 -10.32 -7.84
CA ASN A 108 -16.64 -10.15 -7.18
C ASN A 108 -17.78 -10.67 -8.06
N SER A 109 -19.03 -10.38 -7.70
CA SER A 109 -20.20 -10.80 -8.48
C SER A 109 -20.44 -9.96 -9.76
N GLY A 110 -19.66 -8.90 -10.00
CA GLY A 110 -19.73 -8.02 -11.15
C GLY A 110 -18.36 -7.85 -11.81
N GLU A 111 -18.03 -6.65 -12.25
CA GLU A 111 -16.67 -6.34 -12.66
C GLU A 111 -15.71 -6.37 -11.47
N ASP A 112 -14.51 -6.86 -11.69
CA ASP A 112 -13.48 -7.00 -10.67
C ASP A 112 -13.09 -5.65 -10.04
N HIS A 113 -12.60 -5.70 -8.82
CA HIS A 113 -12.03 -4.52 -8.17
C HIS A 113 -10.53 -4.40 -8.51
N ALA A 114 -10.16 -3.26 -9.07
CA ALA A 114 -8.78 -2.95 -9.38
C ALA A 114 -8.02 -2.43 -8.16
N TRP A 115 -6.93 -3.08 -7.80
CA TRP A 115 -6.06 -2.69 -6.71
C TRP A 115 -4.65 -2.35 -7.19
N PHE A 116 -4.05 -1.33 -6.59
CA PHE A 116 -2.62 -1.08 -6.65
C PHE A 116 -2.14 -0.55 -5.30
N ILE A 117 -1.24 -1.30 -4.68
CA ILE A 117 -0.60 -0.89 -3.42
C ILE A 117 0.87 -0.62 -3.66
N GLY A 118 1.45 0.29 -2.92
CA GLY A 118 2.86 0.57 -3.12
C GLY A 118 3.45 1.58 -2.17
N SER A 119 4.71 1.89 -2.44
CA SER A 119 5.48 2.92 -1.75
C SER A 119 6.40 3.63 -2.73
N ALA A 120 6.78 4.86 -2.38
CA ALA A 120 7.76 5.65 -3.10
C ALA A 120 8.54 6.55 -2.14
N GLU A 121 9.71 6.98 -2.57
CA GLU A 121 10.45 8.04 -1.87
C GLU A 121 10.42 9.32 -2.70
N ILE A 122 9.74 10.35 -2.19
CA ILE A 122 9.55 11.63 -2.86
C ILE A 122 10.11 12.74 -1.98
N LYS A 123 11.07 13.50 -2.50
CA LYS A 123 11.71 14.62 -1.77
C LYS A 123 12.23 14.20 -0.38
N GLY A 124 12.82 12.99 -0.27
CA GLY A 124 13.33 12.45 1.00
C GLY A 124 12.23 11.96 1.97
N ARG A 125 10.96 11.92 1.53
CA ARG A 125 9.84 11.40 2.33
C ARG A 125 9.41 10.04 1.77
N LYS A 126 9.39 9.03 2.63
CA LYS A 126 8.78 7.74 2.28
C LYS A 126 7.27 7.86 2.40
N VAL A 127 6.57 7.53 1.33
CA VAL A 127 5.11 7.45 1.28
C VAL A 127 4.68 6.04 0.93
N ALA A 128 3.60 5.58 1.53
CA ALA A 128 2.95 4.33 1.17
C ALA A 128 1.49 4.61 0.85
N PHE A 129 0.93 3.86 -0.09
CA PHE A 129 -0.41 4.10 -0.57
C PHE A 129 -1.12 2.80 -0.96
N ALA A 130 -2.44 2.85 -1.00
CA ALA A 130 -3.30 1.85 -1.60
C ALA A 130 -4.37 2.54 -2.43
N ILE A 131 -4.50 2.12 -3.67
CA ILE A 131 -5.52 2.57 -4.61
C ILE A 131 -6.49 1.42 -4.81
N LEU A 132 -7.76 1.68 -4.64
CA LEU A 132 -8.87 0.79 -4.95
C LEU A 132 -9.81 1.50 -5.91
N VAL A 133 -10.10 0.88 -7.03
CA VAL A 133 -11.18 1.29 -7.94
C VAL A 133 -12.17 0.14 -7.99
N GLU A 134 -13.36 0.37 -7.48
CA GLU A 134 -14.39 -0.66 -7.41
C GLU A 134 -15.01 -0.89 -8.79
N ASN A 135 -15.27 -2.15 -9.13
CA ASN A 135 -15.99 -2.58 -10.34
C ASN A 135 -15.39 -1.95 -11.62
N SER A 136 -14.09 -2.07 -11.82
CA SER A 136 -13.38 -1.37 -12.89
C SER A 136 -12.37 -2.22 -13.67
N GLY A 137 -12.17 -3.48 -13.26
CA GLY A 137 -11.28 -4.40 -13.97
C GLY A 137 -9.90 -4.56 -13.35
N GLY A 138 -8.84 -4.42 -14.13
CA GLY A 138 -7.49 -4.80 -13.72
C GLY A 138 -6.70 -3.72 -12.98
N GLY A 139 -5.96 -4.10 -11.94
CA GLY A 139 -5.17 -3.17 -11.15
C GLY A 139 -4.07 -2.43 -11.93
N GLY A 140 -3.49 -3.07 -12.96
CA GLY A 140 -2.45 -2.46 -13.79
C GLY A 140 -2.97 -1.39 -14.74
N THR A 141 -4.20 -1.53 -15.21
CA THR A 141 -4.84 -0.63 -16.17
C THR A 141 -5.60 0.52 -15.52
N GLU A 142 -6.23 0.25 -14.36
CA GLU A 142 -7.12 1.22 -13.70
C GLU A 142 -6.45 1.87 -12.47
N ALA A 143 -5.91 1.08 -11.54
CA ALA A 143 -5.39 1.60 -10.28
C ALA A 143 -3.95 2.13 -10.38
N ALA A 144 -3.07 1.49 -11.15
CA ALA A 144 -1.67 1.91 -11.28
C ALA A 144 -1.50 3.31 -11.90
N PRO A 145 -2.27 3.72 -12.96
CA PRO A 145 -2.20 5.09 -13.47
C PRO A 145 -2.64 6.16 -12.46
N ILE A 146 -3.58 5.82 -11.57
CA ILE A 146 -4.03 6.73 -10.50
C ILE A 146 -2.90 6.92 -9.48
N ALA A 147 -2.20 5.83 -9.11
CA ALA A 147 -1.04 5.92 -8.24
C ALA A 147 0.04 6.83 -8.84
N ARG A 148 0.34 6.72 -10.13
CA ARG A 148 1.27 7.62 -10.81
C ARG A 148 0.86 9.08 -10.68
N LYS A 149 -0.40 9.42 -10.98
CA LYS A 149 -0.92 10.80 -10.86
C LYS A 149 -0.82 11.33 -9.44
N LEU A 150 -1.11 10.48 -8.43
CA LEU A 150 -0.93 10.83 -7.02
C LEU A 150 0.53 11.17 -6.70
N LEU A 151 1.46 10.33 -7.15
CA LEU A 151 2.89 10.52 -6.90
C LEU A 151 3.46 11.72 -7.65
N GLU A 152 3.01 11.99 -8.89
CA GLU A 152 3.33 13.21 -9.64
C GLU A 152 2.91 14.45 -8.85
N LYS A 153 1.69 14.47 -8.33
CA LYS A 153 1.21 15.60 -7.54
C LYS A 153 2.03 15.83 -6.27
N LEU A 154 2.41 14.75 -5.57
CA LEU A 154 3.28 14.85 -4.39
C LEU A 154 4.71 15.29 -4.72
N GLN A 155 5.16 15.08 -5.96
CA GLN A 155 6.46 15.54 -6.45
C GLN A 155 6.44 17.05 -6.76
N ASP A 156 5.29 17.59 -7.21
CA ASP A 156 5.12 19.00 -7.54
C ASP A 156 4.95 19.89 -6.30
N ASP A 157 4.26 19.39 -5.25
CA ASP A 157 4.03 20.08 -3.97
C ASP A 157 5.32 20.18 -3.13
#